data_98f1ec2410db47890c5fe068c8c660a2
#
_entry.id   98f1ec2410db47890c5fe068c8c660a2
#
_cell.length_a   1.000
_cell.length_b   1.000
_cell.length_c   1.000
_cell.angle_alpha   90.00
_cell.angle_beta   90.00
_cell.angle_gamma   90.00
#
_symmetry.space_group_name_H-M   'P 1'
#
loop_
_entity.id
_entity.type
_entity.pdbx_description
1 polymer ?
#
loop_
_entity_poly.entity_id
_entity_poly.type
_entity_poly.pdbx_seq_one_letter_code
_entity_poly.pdbx_strand_id
1 'polypeptide(L)'
;MPGIRPSTDVLPVTEFRANTSAMLTRMHASKRPVVLTQHGRSAAVVMGVDVYERLVDEIELLRDLHIAEGQIARGEGIPHEQVVAELRERLLG
;
A
#
# COMPACT_ATOMS: atom_id res chain seq x y z
N MET A 1 -8.47 1.66 0.58
CA MET A 1 -7.79 0.96 1.70
C MET A 1 -7.87 1.80 2.95
N PRO A 2 -8.13 1.19 4.10
CA PRO A 2 -8.13 1.95 5.35
C PRO A 2 -6.78 2.59 5.62
N GLY A 3 -6.79 3.80 6.14
CA GLY A 3 -5.57 4.51 6.48
C GLY A 3 -4.93 3.96 7.76
N ILE A 4 -3.66 4.28 7.95
CA ILE A 4 -2.93 3.91 9.16
C ILE A 4 -3.33 4.86 10.29
N ARG A 5 -3.59 4.28 11.48
CA ARG A 5 -3.89 5.06 12.68
C ARG A 5 -2.65 5.08 13.58
N PRO A 6 -1.95 6.21 13.69
CA PRO A 6 -0.68 6.23 14.42
C PRO A 6 -0.76 5.75 15.86
N SER A 7 -1.88 5.94 16.52
CA SER A 7 -2.02 5.52 17.93
C SER A 7 -2.08 4.01 18.11
N THR A 8 -2.46 3.25 17.06
CA THR A 8 -2.68 1.80 17.16
C THR A 8 -1.89 1.01 16.14
N ASP A 9 -1.51 1.64 15.03
CA ASP A 9 -0.93 0.94 13.88
C ASP A 9 0.56 1.24 13.70
N VAL A 10 1.18 1.95 14.63
CA VAL A 10 2.62 2.23 14.63
C VAL A 10 3.20 1.71 15.94
N LEU A 11 4.17 0.81 15.86
CA LEU A 11 4.78 0.23 17.05
C LEU A 11 6.23 -0.17 16.79
N PRO A 12 7.05 -0.26 17.87
CA PRO A 12 8.42 -0.71 17.72
C PRO A 12 8.50 -2.17 17.25
N VAL A 13 9.53 -2.48 16.48
CA VAL A 13 9.74 -3.84 15.97
C VAL A 13 9.88 -4.84 17.12
N THR A 14 10.45 -4.43 18.25
CA THR A 14 10.60 -5.29 19.43
C THR A 14 9.25 -5.72 19.99
N GLU A 15 8.28 -4.79 20.01
CA GLU A 15 6.93 -5.10 20.49
C GLU A 15 6.23 -6.06 19.54
N PHE A 16 6.38 -5.85 18.22
CA PHE A 16 5.82 -6.76 17.23
C PHE A 16 6.40 -8.17 17.39
N ARG A 17 7.72 -8.28 17.58
CA ARG A 17 8.37 -9.58 17.74
C ARG A 17 7.89 -10.30 19.01
N ALA A 18 7.64 -9.57 20.08
CA ALA A 18 7.16 -10.16 21.33
C ALA A 18 5.72 -10.69 21.23
N ASN A 19 4.91 -10.13 20.33
CA ASN A 19 3.48 -10.43 20.23
C ASN A 19 3.03 -10.72 18.82
N THR A 20 3.85 -11.39 18.03
CA THR A 20 3.62 -11.58 16.58
C THR A 20 2.24 -12.16 16.28
N SER A 21 1.85 -13.26 16.93
CA SER A 21 0.57 -13.91 16.67
C SER A 21 -0.62 -12.99 16.96
N ALA A 22 -0.59 -12.29 18.08
CA ALA A 22 -1.66 -11.37 18.46
C ALA A 22 -1.74 -10.19 17.47
N MET A 23 -0.60 -9.67 17.05
CA MET A 23 -0.54 -8.57 16.10
C MET A 23 -1.04 -8.96 14.72
N LEU A 24 -0.71 -10.18 14.26
CA LEU A 24 -1.22 -10.69 12.98
C LEU A 24 -2.74 -10.87 13.03
N THR A 25 -3.27 -11.40 14.12
CA THR A 25 -4.71 -11.57 14.31
C THR A 25 -5.43 -10.21 14.26
N ARG A 26 -4.90 -9.25 15.00
CA ARG A 26 -5.44 -7.89 15.03
C ARG A 26 -5.39 -7.22 13.65
N MET A 27 -4.28 -7.39 12.96
CA MET A 27 -4.09 -6.81 11.63
C MET A 27 -5.08 -7.42 10.62
N HIS A 28 -5.30 -8.74 10.67
CA HIS A 28 -6.28 -9.39 9.80
C HIS A 28 -7.70 -8.92 10.11
N ALA A 29 -8.02 -8.66 11.37
CA ALA A 29 -9.35 -8.17 11.76
C ALA A 29 -9.58 -6.73 11.32
N SER A 30 -8.57 -5.87 11.48
CA SER A 30 -8.70 -4.45 11.16
C SER A 30 -8.55 -4.13 9.68
N LYS A 31 -7.90 -4.99 8.91
CA LYS A 31 -7.57 -4.77 7.51
C LYS A 31 -6.70 -3.53 7.29
N ARG A 32 -5.93 -3.14 8.31
CA ARG A 32 -5.03 -1.99 8.23
C ARG A 32 -3.57 -2.42 8.32
N PRO A 33 -2.67 -1.80 7.54
CA PRO A 33 -1.24 -2.04 7.68
C PRO A 33 -0.73 -1.58 9.05
N VAL A 34 0.36 -2.18 9.48
CA VAL A 34 1.07 -1.80 10.70
C VAL A 34 2.45 -1.29 10.31
N VAL A 35 2.83 -0.14 10.82
CA VAL A 35 4.17 0.43 10.61
C VAL A 35 5.05 0.03 11.77
N LEU A 36 6.17 -0.60 11.48
CA LEU A 36 7.16 -0.98 12.48
C LEU A 36 8.28 0.05 12.52
N THR A 37 8.63 0.47 13.72
CA THR A 37 9.72 1.42 13.92
C THR A 37 10.95 0.72 14.50
N GLN A 38 12.11 1.25 14.16
CA GLN A 38 13.39 0.79 14.71
C GLN A 38 14.24 2.03 14.94
N HIS A 39 14.78 2.16 16.14
CA HIS A 39 15.57 3.34 16.53
C HIS A 39 14.81 4.65 16.28
N GLY A 40 13.51 4.65 16.58
CA GLY A 40 12.66 5.85 16.43
C GLY A 40 12.29 6.20 15.00
N ARG A 41 12.59 5.34 14.02
CA ARG A 41 12.30 5.58 12.62
C ARG A 41 11.43 4.47 12.04
N SER A 42 10.57 4.82 11.09
CA SER A 42 9.80 3.82 10.36
C SER A 42 10.75 2.94 9.55
N ALA A 43 10.69 1.64 9.78
CA ALA A 43 11.59 0.67 9.15
C ALA A 43 10.89 -0.29 8.21
N ALA A 44 9.62 -0.61 8.46
CA ALA A 44 8.90 -1.59 7.68
C ALA A 44 7.40 -1.38 7.79
N VAL A 45 6.67 -1.91 6.82
CA VAL A 45 5.21 -1.96 6.86
C VAL A 45 4.81 -3.42 6.75
N VAL A 46 3.93 -3.87 7.65
CA VAL A 46 3.38 -5.22 7.64
C VAL A 46 1.89 -5.14 7.36
N MET A 47 1.42 -5.94 6.43
CA MET A 47 0.00 -5.98 6.10
C MET A 47 -0.44 -7.41 5.81
N GLY A 48 -1.74 -7.68 5.92
CA GLY A 48 -2.29 -8.97 5.55
C GLY A 48 -2.12 -9.23 4.06
N VAL A 49 -1.96 -10.49 3.70
CA VAL A 49 -1.79 -10.87 2.28
C VAL A 49 -3.00 -10.43 1.46
N ASP A 50 -4.21 -10.55 2.00
CA ASP A 50 -5.44 -10.12 1.33
C ASP A 50 -5.45 -8.60 1.07
N VAL A 51 -4.95 -7.82 2.01
CA VAL A 51 -4.84 -6.36 1.85
C VAL A 51 -3.80 -6.03 0.78
N TYR A 52 -2.67 -6.70 0.80
CA TYR A 52 -1.61 -6.51 -0.19
C TYR A 52 -2.12 -6.85 -1.60
N GLU A 53 -2.76 -8.00 -1.76
CA GLU A 53 -3.29 -8.42 -3.06
C GLU A 53 -4.32 -7.42 -3.60
N ARG A 54 -5.20 -6.94 -2.73
CA ARG A 54 -6.18 -5.93 -3.13
C ARG A 54 -5.52 -4.63 -3.57
N LEU A 55 -4.49 -4.22 -2.85
CA LEU A 55 -3.75 -3.00 -3.19
C LEU A 55 -3.07 -3.13 -4.57
N VAL A 56 -2.44 -4.27 -4.83
CA VAL A 56 -1.81 -4.54 -6.12
C VAL A 56 -2.85 -4.54 -7.24
N ASP A 57 -3.99 -5.19 -7.01
CA ASP A 57 -5.09 -5.24 -7.99
C ASP A 57 -5.64 -3.84 -8.28
N GLU A 58 -5.79 -3.01 -7.27
CA GLU A 58 -6.24 -1.63 -7.45
C GLU A 58 -5.23 -0.81 -8.27
N ILE A 59 -3.95 -0.99 -8.01
CA ILE A 59 -2.91 -0.31 -8.78
C ILE A 59 -2.95 -0.73 -10.25
N GLU A 60 -3.06 -2.01 -10.52
CA GLU A 60 -3.12 -2.54 -11.88
C GLU A 60 -4.38 -2.04 -12.61
N LEU A 61 -5.52 -2.03 -11.94
CA LEU A 61 -6.77 -1.55 -12.52
C LEU A 61 -6.67 -0.06 -12.87
N LEU A 62 -6.18 0.76 -11.97
CA LEU A 62 -6.01 2.19 -12.20
C LEU A 62 -5.06 2.46 -13.37
N ARG A 63 -3.99 1.71 -13.47
CA ARG A 63 -3.04 1.82 -14.57
C ARG A 63 -3.70 1.50 -15.91
N ASP A 64 -4.44 0.40 -15.97
CA ASP A 64 -5.13 -0.02 -17.19
C ASP A 64 -6.18 0.98 -17.62
N LEU A 65 -6.98 1.51 -16.69
CA LEU A 65 -7.96 2.53 -16.96
C LEU A 65 -7.33 3.83 -17.49
N HIS A 66 -6.23 4.23 -16.89
CA HIS A 66 -5.52 5.44 -17.27
C HIS A 66 -4.94 5.33 -18.67
N ILE A 67 -4.39 4.19 -19.03
CA ILE A 67 -3.87 3.92 -20.37
C ILE A 67 -5.01 3.93 -21.38
N ALA A 68 -6.12 3.27 -21.10
CA ALA A 68 -7.28 3.21 -21.98
C ALA A 68 -7.87 4.60 -22.25
N GLU A 69 -8.03 5.40 -21.21
CA GLU A 69 -8.52 6.77 -21.35
C GLU A 69 -7.59 7.62 -22.22
N GLY A 70 -6.30 7.49 -22.02
CA GLY A 70 -5.31 8.20 -22.80
C GLY A 70 -5.36 7.82 -24.28
N GLN A 71 -5.52 6.55 -24.60
CA GLN A 71 -5.64 6.07 -25.97
C GLN A 71 -6.90 6.59 -26.65
N ILE A 72 -8.02 6.56 -25.95
CA ILE A 72 -9.30 7.04 -26.49
C ILE A 72 -9.27 8.54 -26.71
N ALA A 73 -8.78 9.30 -25.73
CA ALA A 73 -8.81 10.76 -25.77
C ALA A 73 -7.90 11.35 -26.84
N ARG A 74 -6.78 10.69 -27.15
CA ARG A 74 -5.75 11.24 -28.03
C ARG A 74 -5.66 10.55 -29.38
N GLY A 75 -6.30 9.41 -29.55
CA GLY A 75 -6.14 8.58 -30.74
C GLY A 75 -4.77 7.92 -30.81
N GLU A 76 -3.92 8.12 -29.81
CA GLU A 76 -2.60 7.51 -29.68
C GLU A 76 -2.36 7.28 -28.19
N GLY A 77 -1.64 6.25 -27.84
CA GLY A 77 -1.43 5.87 -26.45
C GLY A 77 -0.51 6.83 -25.70
N ILE A 78 -0.72 6.92 -24.37
CA ILE A 78 0.22 7.55 -23.46
C ILE A 78 1.39 6.58 -23.26
N PRO A 79 2.64 7.06 -23.26
CA PRO A 79 3.77 6.19 -22.97
C PRO A 79 3.59 5.47 -21.64
N HIS A 80 3.84 4.17 -21.64
CA HIS A 80 3.64 3.32 -20.47
C HIS A 80 4.44 3.81 -19.25
N GLU A 81 5.67 4.22 -19.48
CA GLU A 81 6.55 4.72 -18.43
C GLU A 81 6.00 5.98 -17.78
N GLN A 82 5.39 6.84 -18.55
CA GLN A 82 4.78 8.05 -18.01
C GLN A 82 3.60 7.73 -17.11
N VAL A 83 2.75 6.80 -17.50
CA VAL A 83 1.61 6.37 -16.69
C VAL A 83 2.08 5.74 -15.38
N VAL A 84 3.07 4.87 -15.44
CA VAL A 84 3.63 4.22 -14.25
C VAL A 84 4.23 5.26 -13.30
N ALA A 85 4.96 6.24 -13.84
CA ALA A 85 5.56 7.30 -13.03
C ALA A 85 4.50 8.15 -12.34
N GLU A 86 3.44 8.54 -13.04
CA GLU A 86 2.35 9.31 -12.47
C GLU A 86 1.65 8.57 -11.33
N LEU A 87 1.35 7.29 -11.54
CA LEU A 87 0.71 6.48 -10.51
C LEU A 87 1.62 6.31 -9.29
N ARG A 88 2.90 6.12 -9.53
CA ARG A 88 3.87 5.98 -8.46
C ARG A 88 3.96 7.25 -7.61
N GLU A 89 3.96 8.41 -8.23
CA GLU A 89 3.94 9.68 -7.51
C GLU A 89 2.71 9.82 -6.63
N ARG A 90 1.53 9.46 -7.14
CA ARG A 90 0.29 9.57 -6.38
C ARG A 90 0.21 8.62 -5.21
N LEU A 91 0.80 7.44 -5.34
CA LEU A 91 0.66 6.38 -4.35
C LEU A 91 1.82 6.34 -3.37
N LEU A 92 3.01 6.78 -3.78
CA LEU A 92 4.23 6.67 -2.99
C LEU A 92 4.86 8.01 -2.64
N GLY A 93 4.44 9.06 -3.33
CA GLY A 93 5.00 10.41 -3.15
C GLY A 93 4.50 11.17 -1.95
#